data_7d22acc1cb0be918faf13643fb78d6a6
#
_entry.id   7d22acc1cb0be918faf13643fb78d6a6
#
_cell.length_a   1.000
_cell.length_b   1.000
_cell.length_c   1.000
_cell.angle_alpha   90.00
_cell.angle_beta   90.00
_cell.angle_gamma   90.00
#
_symmetry.space_group_name_H-M   'P 1'
#
loop_
_entity.id
_entity.type
_entity.pdbx_description
1 polymer ?
#
loop_
_entity_poly.entity_id
_entity_poly.type
_entity_poly.pdbx_seq_one_letter_code
_entity_poly.pdbx_strand_id
1 'polypeptide(L)'
;ASDVYKRQVRIHIHGNITVGNYTNAIDAAIAYNKAVDLAHQAGISKNFPENYIEELSASSYADIYQQISLSPTYLSYLKGLPRK
;
A
#
# COMPACT_ATOMS: atom_id res chain seq x y z
N ALA A 1 9.15 -14.96 23.31
CA ALA A 1 8.62 -13.76 22.75
C ALA A 1 8.62 -13.83 21.26
N SER A 2 7.51 -14.03 20.79
CA SER A 2 7.37 -14.01 19.39
C SER A 2 7.42 -12.58 18.93
N ASP A 3 8.58 -12.17 18.56
CA ASP A 3 8.65 -10.93 17.87
C ASP A 3 8.07 -11.11 16.52
N VAL A 4 6.91 -10.61 16.41
CA VAL A 4 6.29 -10.58 15.12
C VAL A 4 7.01 -9.51 14.34
N TYR A 5 7.83 -9.94 13.42
CA TYR A 5 8.48 -8.99 12.54
C TYR A 5 7.43 -8.34 11.67
N LYS A 6 7.19 -7.09 11.92
CA LYS A 6 6.32 -6.33 11.05
C LYS A 6 7.08 -5.93 9.81
N ARG A 7 6.47 -6.16 8.66
CA ARG A 7 7.05 -5.74 7.40
C ARG A 7 6.62 -4.32 7.12
N GLN A 8 7.58 -3.42 7.10
CA GLN A 8 7.30 -2.03 6.78
C GLN A 8 7.19 -1.87 5.28
N VAL A 9 6.12 -1.24 4.83
CA VAL A 9 5.89 -0.96 3.43
C VAL A 9 6.09 0.53 3.21
N ARG A 10 6.90 0.86 2.22
CA ARG A 10 7.17 2.24 1.82
C ARG A 10 6.92 2.41 0.34
N ILE A 11 6.56 3.61 -0.05
CA ILE A 11 6.44 3.97 -1.44
C ILE A 11 7.26 5.22 -1.68
N HIS A 12 7.96 5.27 -2.81
CA HIS A 12 8.82 6.40 -3.13
C HIS A 12 8.13 7.28 -4.16
N ILE A 13 7.73 8.47 -3.74
CA ILE A 13 7.11 9.45 -4.63
C ILE A 13 8.01 10.68 -4.72
N HIS A 14 8.06 11.48 -3.68
CA HIS A 14 9.01 12.58 -3.56
C HIS A 14 9.90 12.35 -2.34
N GLY A 15 10.26 11.12 -2.12
CA GLY A 15 10.93 10.62 -0.93
C GLY A 15 10.19 9.40 -0.46
N ASN A 16 10.75 8.69 0.49
CA ASN A 16 10.12 7.49 1.01
C ASN A 16 9.00 7.85 1.98
N ILE A 17 7.82 7.31 1.74
CA ILE A 17 6.67 7.52 2.59
C ILE A 17 6.23 6.16 3.11
N THR A 18 6.05 6.06 4.43
CA THR A 18 5.63 4.80 5.03
C THR A 18 4.15 4.56 4.74
N VAL A 19 3.87 3.45 4.08
CA VAL A 19 2.50 3.02 3.79
C VAL A 19 1.90 2.34 5.01
N GLY A 20 2.69 1.56 5.73
CA GLY A 20 2.24 0.89 6.93
C GLY A 20 3.15 -0.25 7.32
N ASN A 21 2.79 -0.92 8.41
CA ASN A 21 3.50 -2.10 8.90
C ASN A 21 2.53 -3.27 8.95
N TYR A 22 2.96 -4.42 8.47
CA TYR A 22 2.09 -5.59 8.32
C TYR A 22 2.80 -6.83 8.83
N THR A 23 2.02 -7.80 9.32
CA THR A 23 2.60 -8.97 9.96
C THR A 23 2.96 -10.08 8.99
N ASN A 24 2.43 -10.05 7.77
CA ASN A 24 2.77 -11.07 6.78
C ASN A 24 3.00 -10.46 5.41
N ALA A 25 3.65 -11.24 4.56
CA ALA A 25 4.08 -10.75 3.25
C ALA A 25 2.90 -10.47 2.32
N ILE A 26 1.83 -11.24 2.45
CA ILE A 26 0.66 -11.06 1.59
C ILE A 26 -0.02 -9.73 1.89
N ASP A 27 -0.25 -9.44 3.16
CA ASP A 27 -0.85 -8.18 3.56
C ASP A 27 0.04 -7.00 3.12
N ALA A 28 1.35 -7.14 3.29
CA ALA A 28 2.28 -6.09 2.89
C ALA A 28 2.22 -5.84 1.38
N ALA A 29 2.17 -6.91 0.59
CA ALA A 29 2.11 -6.79 -0.86
C ALA A 29 0.80 -6.12 -1.31
N ILE A 30 -0.31 -6.51 -0.70
CA ILE A 30 -1.62 -5.92 -1.03
C ILE A 30 -1.67 -4.46 -0.61
N ALA A 31 -1.08 -4.14 0.54
CA ALA A 31 -1.02 -2.76 1.00
C ALA A 31 -0.25 -1.88 0.03
N TYR A 32 0.86 -2.39 -0.49
CA TYR A 32 1.63 -1.66 -1.49
C TYR A 32 0.79 -1.43 -2.76
N ASN A 33 0.12 -2.48 -3.24
CA ASN A 33 -0.72 -2.35 -4.43
C ASN A 33 -1.83 -1.32 -4.21
N LYS A 34 -2.45 -1.34 -3.04
CA LYS A 34 -3.48 -0.35 -2.70
C LYS A 34 -2.90 1.06 -2.67
N ALA A 35 -1.69 1.20 -2.12
CA ALA A 35 -1.03 2.51 -2.08
C ALA A 35 -0.76 3.02 -3.49
N VAL A 36 -0.35 2.15 -4.41
CA VAL A 36 -0.14 2.53 -5.81
C VAL A 36 -1.44 2.99 -6.45
N ASP A 37 -2.52 2.25 -6.23
CA ASP A 37 -3.82 2.62 -6.78
C ASP A 37 -4.26 4.00 -6.28
N LEU A 38 -4.11 4.25 -5.00
CA LEU A 38 -4.48 5.54 -4.42
C LEU A 38 -3.60 6.67 -4.95
N ALA A 39 -2.31 6.40 -5.18
CA ALA A 39 -1.41 7.38 -5.75
C ALA A 39 -1.88 7.78 -7.15
N HIS A 40 -2.26 6.80 -7.97
CA HIS A 40 -2.76 7.09 -9.30
C HIS A 40 -4.06 7.88 -9.26
N GLN A 41 -4.96 7.54 -8.33
CA GLN A 41 -6.21 8.28 -8.15
C GLN A 41 -5.96 9.72 -7.72
N ALA A 42 -4.88 9.95 -7.00
CA ALA A 42 -4.51 11.29 -6.53
C ALA A 42 -3.80 12.11 -7.62
N GLY A 43 -3.59 11.53 -8.79
CA GLY A 43 -3.00 12.24 -9.91
C GLY A 43 -1.50 12.00 -10.10
N ILE A 44 -0.92 11.08 -9.33
CA ILE A 44 0.49 10.74 -9.51
C ILE A 44 0.62 9.81 -10.69
N SER A 45 1.31 10.24 -11.73
CA SER A 45 1.43 9.46 -12.95
C SER A 45 2.64 8.54 -12.97
N LYS A 46 3.41 8.49 -11.89
CA LYS A 46 4.59 7.67 -11.81
C LYS A 46 4.23 6.19 -11.92
N ASN A 47 5.07 5.45 -12.60
CA ASN A 47 4.85 4.03 -12.82
C ASN A 47 5.44 3.23 -11.68
N PHE A 48 4.58 2.54 -10.92
CA PHE A 48 5.02 1.67 -9.84
C PHE A 48 4.69 0.23 -10.20
N PRO A 49 5.64 -0.71 -10.10
CA PRO A 49 5.31 -2.11 -10.33
C PRO A 49 4.45 -2.65 -9.19
N GLU A 50 3.31 -3.24 -9.52
CA GLU A 50 2.45 -3.86 -8.52
C GLU A 50 2.83 -5.31 -8.33
N ASN A 51 2.57 -5.83 -7.14
CA ASN A 51 2.85 -7.21 -6.82
C ASN A 51 1.75 -8.12 -7.33
N TYR A 52 2.14 -9.23 -7.94
CA TYR A 52 1.19 -10.26 -8.34
C TYR A 52 1.21 -11.37 -7.30
N ILE A 53 0.05 -11.71 -6.76
CA ILE A 53 -0.05 -12.69 -5.69
C ILE A 53 -0.80 -13.91 -6.19
N GLU A 54 -0.05 -14.95 -6.54
CA GLU A 54 -0.62 -16.15 -7.13
C GLU A 54 -1.42 -16.97 -6.13
N GLU A 55 -1.07 -16.89 -4.86
CA GLU A 55 -1.65 -17.74 -3.82
C GLU A 55 -3.09 -17.38 -3.49
N LEU A 56 -3.56 -16.23 -3.93
CA LEU A 56 -4.90 -15.76 -3.57
C LEU A 56 -5.84 -15.79 -4.75
N SER A 57 -7.08 -16.19 -4.48
CA SER A 57 -8.16 -16.01 -5.43
C SER A 57 -8.50 -14.52 -5.53
N ALA A 58 -9.19 -14.14 -6.60
CA ALA A 58 -9.60 -12.76 -6.78
C ALA A 58 -10.49 -12.28 -5.64
N SER A 59 -11.38 -13.13 -5.14
CA SER A 59 -12.28 -12.73 -4.04
C SER A 59 -11.52 -12.56 -2.74
N SER A 60 -10.56 -13.43 -2.44
CA SER A 60 -9.75 -13.27 -1.25
C SER A 60 -8.90 -12.01 -1.32
N TYR A 61 -8.33 -11.73 -2.48
CA TYR A 61 -7.57 -10.50 -2.68
C TYR A 61 -8.44 -9.27 -2.43
N ALA A 62 -9.64 -9.26 -2.98
CA ALA A 62 -10.54 -8.12 -2.82
C ALA A 62 -10.94 -7.92 -1.35
N ASP A 63 -11.18 -9.01 -0.63
CA ASP A 63 -11.52 -8.92 0.80
C ASP A 63 -10.38 -8.29 1.60
N ILE A 64 -9.17 -8.76 1.39
CA ILE A 64 -8.02 -8.20 2.11
C ILE A 64 -7.79 -6.75 1.68
N TYR A 65 -7.89 -6.48 0.40
CA TYR A 65 -7.71 -5.13 -0.14
C TYR A 65 -8.64 -4.13 0.53
N GLN A 66 -9.90 -4.51 0.71
CA GLN A 66 -10.88 -3.62 1.34
C GLN A 66 -10.59 -3.40 2.82
N GLN A 67 -10.11 -4.42 3.50
CA GLN A 67 -9.89 -4.37 4.93
C GLN A 67 -8.55 -3.77 5.33
N ILE A 68 -7.57 -3.82 4.44
CA ILE A 68 -6.23 -3.40 4.79
C ILE A 68 -6.19 -1.89 5.00
N SER A 69 -5.54 -1.46 6.08
CA SER A 69 -5.44 -0.04 6.40
C SER A 69 -4.07 0.48 6.01
N LEU A 70 -4.04 1.67 5.43
CA LEU A 70 -2.80 2.37 5.14
C LEU A 70 -2.56 3.43 6.21
N SER A 71 -1.31 3.84 6.38
CA SER A 71 -0.97 4.77 7.45
C SER A 71 -1.63 6.13 7.23
N PRO A 72 -2.01 6.82 8.33
CA PRO A 72 -2.54 8.18 8.20
C PRO A 72 -1.53 9.13 7.54
N THR A 73 -0.24 8.90 7.74
CA THR A 73 0.80 9.70 7.12
C THR A 73 0.70 9.66 5.61
N TYR A 74 0.54 8.46 5.05
CA TYR A 74 0.43 8.30 3.61
C TYR A 74 -0.87 8.92 3.08
N LEU A 75 -1.98 8.65 3.76
CA LEU A 75 -3.27 9.19 3.34
C LEU A 75 -3.28 10.72 3.38
N SER A 76 -2.69 11.30 4.42
CA SER A 76 -2.58 12.76 4.53
C SER A 76 -1.69 13.33 3.44
N TYR A 77 -0.61 12.63 3.11
CA TYR A 77 0.27 13.07 2.03
C TYR A 77 -0.50 13.18 0.71
N LEU A 78 -1.30 12.17 0.40
CA LEU A 78 -2.07 12.17 -0.85
C LEU A 78 -3.11 13.29 -0.86
N LYS A 79 -3.75 13.55 0.26
CA LYS A 79 -4.73 14.64 0.36
C LYS A 79 -4.10 16.01 0.19
N GLY A 80 -2.84 16.15 0.55
CA GLY A 80 -2.13 17.41 0.43
C GLY A 80 -1.58 17.70 -0.94
N LEU A 81 -1.69 16.77 -1.88
CA LEU A 81 -1.17 16.98 -3.22
C LEU A 81 -2.02 17.98 -3.99
N PRO A 82 -1.38 18.85 -4.79
CA PRO A 82 -2.15 19.77 -5.62
C PRO A 82 -2.91 18.99 -6.67
N ARG A 83 -4.15 19.37 -6.83
CA ARG A 83 -4.97 18.80 -7.90
C ARG A 83 -4.89 19.66 -9.12
N LYS A 84 -4.72 19.03 -10.22
CA LYS A 84 -4.77 19.74 -11.50
C LYS A 84 -6.17 19.77 -12.04
#